data_106067bb71975e7fd2ac05e22634bbfe
#
_entry.id   106067bb71975e7fd2ac05e22634bbfe
#
_cell.length_a   1.000
_cell.length_b   1.000
_cell.length_c   1.000
_cell.angle_alpha   90.00
_cell.angle_beta   90.00
_cell.angle_gamma   90.00
#
_symmetry.space_group_name_H-M   'P 1'
#
loop_
_entity.id
_entity.type
_entity.pdbx_description
1 polymer ?
#
loop_
_entity_poly.entity_id
_entity_poly.type
_entity_poly.pdbx_seq_one_letter_code
_entity_poly.pdbx_strand_id
1 'polypeptide(L)'
;MRKLALGAAVALALSFGASFTHAADSDKKISGVLIDDHCVTKFMSKDDPQKAAEAHPAACALKCAKDGKLVLLHGKDQIQLDKHGQELAMAYLSKPDASTKVTITGEKSGDEFKVASIEKTEETK
;
A
#
# COMPACT_ATOMS: atom_id res chain seq x y z
N MET A 1 38.47 -17.00 66.41
CA MET A 1 37.86 -15.65 66.21
C MET A 1 37.68 -15.40 64.71
N ARG A 2 36.54 -15.73 64.20
CA ARG A 2 35.61 -14.77 63.63
C ARG A 2 36.13 -13.89 62.55
N LYS A 3 35.68 -14.11 61.36
CA LYS A 3 35.00 -13.00 60.68
C LYS A 3 34.29 -13.48 59.43
N LEU A 4 33.04 -13.32 59.52
CA LEU A 4 32.12 -13.37 58.38
C LEU A 4 32.47 -12.34 57.33
N ALA A 5 32.46 -12.74 56.09
CA ALA A 5 32.37 -11.84 54.98
C ALA A 5 31.11 -12.17 54.21
N LEU A 6 30.16 -11.30 54.34
CA LEU A 6 28.96 -11.28 53.49
C LEU A 6 29.36 -10.89 52.09
N GLY A 7 29.18 -11.80 51.17
CA GLY A 7 29.19 -11.48 49.76
C GLY A 7 27.80 -11.05 49.30
N ALA A 8 27.66 -9.81 48.96
CA ALA A 8 26.45 -9.28 48.34
C ALA A 8 26.45 -9.66 46.86
N ALA A 9 25.58 -10.55 46.49
CA ALA A 9 25.32 -10.84 45.08
C ALA A 9 24.41 -9.73 44.53
N VAL A 10 24.98 -8.88 43.69
CA VAL A 10 24.20 -7.93 42.90
C VAL A 10 23.73 -8.65 41.66
N ALA A 11 22.48 -9.01 41.66
CA ALA A 11 21.82 -9.50 40.47
C ALA A 11 21.47 -8.30 39.57
N LEU A 12 22.26 -8.07 38.53
CA LEU A 12 21.88 -7.17 37.45
C LEU A 12 20.85 -7.85 36.60
N ALA A 13 19.62 -7.52 36.81
CA ALA A 13 18.54 -7.85 35.86
C ALA A 13 18.63 -6.89 34.69
N LEU A 14 19.26 -7.32 33.62
CA LEU A 14 19.20 -6.65 32.31
C LEU A 14 17.86 -6.96 31.68
N SER A 15 16.91 -6.09 31.96
CA SER A 15 15.63 -6.08 31.25
C SER A 15 15.85 -5.49 29.88
N PHE A 16 16.18 -6.32 28.92
CA PHE A 16 16.08 -5.96 27.51
C PHE A 16 14.64 -6.07 27.09
N GLY A 17 13.87 -5.10 27.48
CA GLY A 17 12.55 -4.87 26.92
C GLY A 17 12.67 -4.10 25.63
N ALA A 18 13.18 -4.70 24.59
CA ALA A 18 13.08 -4.13 23.26
C ALA A 18 11.70 -4.48 22.71
N SER A 19 10.72 -3.72 23.13
CA SER A 19 9.41 -3.74 22.49
C SER A 19 9.50 -2.98 21.20
N PHE A 20 9.93 -3.64 20.14
CA PHE A 20 9.77 -3.12 18.79
C PHE A 20 8.34 -3.39 18.36
N THR A 21 7.41 -2.68 18.93
CA THR A 21 6.09 -2.55 18.35
C THR A 21 6.18 -1.59 17.19
N HIS A 22 6.78 -2.03 16.08
CA HIS A 22 6.68 -1.32 14.85
C HIS A 22 5.40 -1.72 14.17
N ALA A 23 4.44 -1.06 14.58
CA ALA A 23 3.47 -0.35 13.78
C ALA A 23 2.79 -1.21 12.71
N ALA A 24 2.15 -2.32 13.12
CA ALA A 24 1.05 -2.89 12.38
C ALA A 24 -0.09 -1.86 12.17
N ASP A 25 -0.09 -0.76 12.94
CA ASP A 25 -1.12 0.28 12.91
C ASP A 25 -0.95 1.29 11.77
N SER A 26 0.21 1.34 11.09
CA SER A 26 0.43 2.25 9.97
C SER A 26 0.05 1.65 8.61
N ASP A 27 -0.04 0.32 8.49
CA ASP A 27 -0.39 -0.32 7.23
C ASP A 27 -1.90 -0.33 7.03
N LYS A 28 -2.32 0.49 6.07
CA LYS A 28 -3.71 0.53 5.62
C LYS A 28 -3.85 -0.24 4.33
N LYS A 29 -5.00 -0.88 4.17
CA LYS A 29 -5.38 -1.55 2.93
C LYS A 29 -6.47 -0.72 2.25
N ILE A 30 -6.26 -0.41 0.98
CA ILE A 30 -7.23 0.30 0.17
C ILE A 30 -7.45 -0.47 -1.12
N SER A 31 -8.70 -0.79 -1.40
CA SER A 31 -9.08 -1.45 -2.64
C SER A 31 -9.63 -0.44 -3.64
N GLY A 32 -9.30 -0.62 -4.89
CA GLY A 32 -9.76 0.25 -5.95
C GLY A 32 -9.31 -0.23 -7.32
N VAL A 33 -9.34 0.68 -8.28
CA VAL A 33 -8.96 0.39 -9.66
C VAL A 33 -7.70 1.17 -10.01
N LEU A 34 -6.66 0.47 -10.48
CA LEU A 34 -5.48 1.11 -11.06
C LEU A 34 -5.82 1.63 -12.44
N ILE A 35 -5.59 2.92 -12.64
CA ILE A 35 -5.87 3.61 -13.89
C ILE A 35 -4.85 4.73 -14.09
N ASP A 36 -4.58 5.07 -15.34
CA ASP A 36 -3.73 6.20 -15.66
C ASP A 36 -4.44 7.54 -15.41
N ASP A 37 -3.66 8.55 -15.08
CA ASP A 37 -4.17 9.88 -14.74
C ASP A 37 -4.87 10.59 -15.90
N HIS A 38 -4.58 10.22 -17.15
CA HIS A 38 -5.27 10.78 -18.32
C HIS A 38 -6.70 10.22 -18.47
N CYS A 39 -6.86 8.92 -18.26
CA CYS A 39 -8.16 8.26 -18.45
C CYS A 39 -9.07 8.40 -17.23
N VAL A 40 -8.52 8.57 -16.04
CA VAL A 40 -9.33 8.68 -14.80
C VAL A 40 -10.35 9.81 -14.88
N THR A 41 -10.01 10.92 -15.52
CA THR A 41 -10.92 12.07 -15.66
C THR A 41 -12.23 11.74 -16.36
N LYS A 42 -12.18 10.78 -17.30
CA LYS A 42 -13.37 10.32 -18.03
C LYS A 42 -14.37 9.60 -17.13
N PHE A 43 -13.86 8.96 -16.10
CA PHE A 43 -14.69 8.19 -15.17
C PHE A 43 -15.19 9.04 -14.00
N MET A 44 -14.48 10.11 -13.66
CA MET A 44 -14.86 10.99 -12.54
C MET A 44 -16.22 11.65 -12.71
N SER A 45 -16.71 11.80 -13.93
CA SER A 45 -18.04 12.35 -14.24
C SER A 45 -19.17 11.33 -14.14
N LYS A 46 -18.85 10.05 -13.89
CA LYS A 46 -19.84 8.99 -13.75
C LYS A 46 -20.39 8.95 -12.32
N ASP A 47 -21.58 8.40 -12.15
CA ASP A 47 -22.22 8.27 -10.83
C ASP A 47 -21.39 7.39 -9.89
N ASP A 48 -20.83 6.31 -10.43
CA ASP A 48 -19.89 5.42 -9.72
C ASP A 48 -18.60 5.31 -10.54
N PRO A 49 -17.64 6.21 -10.33
CA PRO A 49 -16.41 6.24 -11.09
C PRO A 49 -15.59 4.95 -10.99
N GLN A 50 -15.49 4.39 -9.79
CA GLN A 50 -14.72 3.17 -9.57
C GLN A 50 -15.29 2.00 -10.39
N LYS A 51 -16.59 1.78 -10.30
CA LYS A 51 -17.26 0.72 -11.06
C LYS A 51 -17.14 0.92 -12.56
N ALA A 52 -17.29 2.16 -13.01
CA ALA A 52 -17.14 2.49 -14.43
C ALA A 52 -15.71 2.20 -14.92
N ALA A 53 -14.70 2.47 -14.08
CA ALA A 53 -13.30 2.23 -14.40
C ALA A 53 -12.90 0.75 -14.39
N GLU A 54 -13.66 -0.11 -13.76
CA GLU A 54 -13.38 -1.56 -13.73
C GLU A 54 -13.31 -2.19 -15.14
N ALA A 55 -14.03 -1.59 -16.09
CA ALA A 55 -13.99 -2.03 -17.49
C ALA A 55 -12.75 -1.55 -18.25
N HIS A 56 -11.94 -0.67 -17.67
CA HIS A 56 -10.74 -0.14 -18.32
C HIS A 56 -9.64 -1.20 -18.34
N PRO A 57 -9.14 -1.60 -19.51
CA PRO A 57 -8.16 -2.69 -19.60
C PRO A 57 -6.82 -2.34 -18.97
N ALA A 58 -6.18 -3.31 -18.32
CA ALA A 58 -4.83 -3.17 -17.75
C ALA A 58 -3.81 -2.73 -18.81
N ALA A 59 -3.92 -3.25 -20.03
CA ALA A 59 -3.03 -2.87 -21.14
C ALA A 59 -3.14 -1.39 -21.51
N CYS A 60 -4.35 -0.82 -21.46
CA CYS A 60 -4.56 0.60 -21.71
C CYS A 60 -3.97 1.47 -20.58
N ALA A 61 -4.22 1.09 -19.34
CA ALA A 61 -3.64 1.78 -18.18
C ALA A 61 -2.12 1.79 -18.25
N LEU A 62 -1.51 0.65 -18.56
CA LEU A 62 -0.07 0.49 -18.67
C LEU A 62 0.52 1.34 -19.82
N LYS A 63 -0.15 1.34 -20.97
CA LYS A 63 0.30 2.12 -22.13
C LYS A 63 0.27 3.62 -21.85
N CYS A 64 -0.81 4.13 -21.30
CA CYS A 64 -0.96 5.56 -21.00
C CYS A 64 -0.08 6.01 -19.84
N ALA A 65 0.20 5.14 -18.89
CA ALA A 65 1.06 5.44 -17.75
C ALA A 65 2.55 5.65 -18.12
N LYS A 66 2.96 5.26 -19.33
CA LYS A 66 4.33 5.54 -19.81
C LYS A 66 4.60 7.04 -19.95
N ASP A 67 3.57 7.80 -20.31
CA ASP A 67 3.63 9.25 -20.48
C ASP A 67 2.98 10.02 -19.32
N GLY A 68 2.47 9.30 -18.32
CA GLY A 68 1.77 9.85 -17.17
C GLY A 68 2.05 9.06 -15.91
N LYS A 69 1.05 8.97 -15.06
CA LYS A 69 1.14 8.26 -13.78
C LYS A 69 -0.05 7.32 -13.61
N LEU A 70 0.15 6.27 -12.83
CA LEU A 70 -0.92 5.44 -12.33
C LEU A 70 -1.46 6.03 -11.03
N VAL A 71 -2.77 6.01 -10.89
CA VAL A 71 -3.48 6.36 -9.66
C VAL A 71 -4.39 5.21 -9.26
N LEU A 72 -4.72 5.15 -7.99
CA LEU A 72 -5.76 4.23 -7.51
C LEU A 72 -7.07 5.00 -7.37
N LEU A 73 -8.08 4.56 -8.11
CA LEU A 73 -9.42 5.12 -7.99
C LEU A 73 -10.22 4.32 -6.95
N HIS A 74 -10.46 4.95 -5.82
CA HIS A 74 -11.23 4.40 -4.70
C HIS A 74 -12.51 5.21 -4.51
N GLY A 75 -13.64 4.64 -4.91
CA GLY A 75 -14.90 5.37 -4.95
C GLY A 75 -14.80 6.56 -5.90
N LYS A 76 -14.86 7.77 -5.36
CA LYS A 76 -14.68 9.04 -6.07
C LYS A 76 -13.33 9.69 -5.82
N ASP A 77 -12.47 9.04 -5.05
CA ASP A 77 -11.16 9.57 -4.67
C ASP A 77 -10.06 9.02 -5.57
N GLN A 78 -9.19 9.88 -6.01
CA GLN A 78 -7.97 9.53 -6.72
C GLN A 78 -6.82 9.51 -5.72
N ILE A 79 -6.25 8.34 -5.49
CA ILE A 79 -5.14 8.17 -4.57
C ILE A 79 -3.85 8.17 -5.37
N GLN A 80 -2.99 9.15 -5.10
CA GLN A 80 -1.69 9.27 -5.71
C GLN A 80 -0.74 8.25 -5.08
N LEU A 81 -0.03 7.51 -5.91
CA LEU A 81 0.98 6.55 -5.47
C LEU A 81 2.34 7.23 -5.43
N ASP A 82 3.16 6.89 -4.44
CA ASP A 82 4.54 7.34 -4.38
C ASP A 82 5.38 6.70 -5.51
N LYS A 83 6.64 7.10 -5.63
CA LYS A 83 7.53 6.57 -6.67
C LYS A 83 7.61 5.04 -6.65
N HIS A 84 7.80 4.48 -5.46
CA HIS A 84 7.86 3.02 -5.30
C HIS A 84 6.53 2.36 -5.68
N GLY A 85 5.41 2.99 -5.32
CA GLY A 85 4.07 2.54 -5.70
C GLY A 85 3.86 2.56 -7.22
N GLN A 86 4.38 3.56 -7.92
CA GLN A 86 4.34 3.60 -9.39
C GLN A 86 5.10 2.42 -10.00
N GLU A 87 6.29 2.13 -9.49
CA GLU A 87 7.10 1.00 -9.95
C GLU A 87 6.40 -0.34 -9.71
N LEU A 88 5.84 -0.53 -8.53
CA LEU A 88 5.09 -1.74 -8.18
C LEU A 88 3.84 -1.89 -9.07
N ALA A 89 3.12 -0.80 -9.30
CA ALA A 89 1.92 -0.81 -10.13
C ALA A 89 2.23 -1.15 -11.59
N MET A 90 3.28 -0.57 -12.15
CA MET A 90 3.75 -0.87 -13.50
C MET A 90 4.14 -2.35 -13.63
N ALA A 91 4.91 -2.85 -12.68
CA ALA A 91 5.30 -4.26 -12.65
C ALA A 91 4.11 -5.19 -12.51
N TYR A 92 3.15 -4.83 -11.66
CA TYR A 92 1.94 -5.60 -11.46
C TYR A 92 1.10 -5.69 -12.75
N LEU A 93 0.83 -4.55 -13.40
CA LEU A 93 0.02 -4.49 -14.61
C LEU A 93 0.71 -5.15 -15.82
N SER A 94 2.02 -5.33 -15.77
CA SER A 94 2.79 -6.00 -16.83
C SER A 94 2.60 -7.51 -16.83
N LYS A 95 2.00 -8.08 -15.80
CA LYS A 95 1.73 -9.53 -15.72
C LYS A 95 0.58 -9.89 -16.67
N PRO A 96 0.63 -11.07 -17.32
CA PRO A 96 -0.38 -11.47 -18.32
C PRO A 96 -1.82 -11.49 -17.79
N ASP A 97 -2.00 -11.86 -16.53
CA ASP A 97 -3.32 -12.01 -15.91
C ASP A 97 -3.65 -10.85 -14.96
N ALA A 98 -2.99 -9.70 -15.13
CA ALA A 98 -3.20 -8.58 -14.26
C ALA A 98 -4.62 -8.02 -14.35
N SER A 99 -5.28 -7.90 -13.22
CA SER A 99 -6.53 -7.19 -13.06
C SER A 99 -6.26 -5.75 -12.63
N THR A 100 -7.04 -4.80 -13.11
CA THR A 100 -6.97 -3.41 -12.62
C THR A 100 -7.59 -3.24 -11.24
N LYS A 101 -8.39 -4.19 -10.79
CA LYS A 101 -8.97 -4.23 -9.45
C LYS A 101 -7.93 -4.76 -8.47
N VAL A 102 -7.40 -3.89 -7.64
CA VAL A 102 -6.31 -4.21 -6.73
C VAL A 102 -6.56 -3.72 -5.31
N THR A 103 -5.86 -4.31 -4.38
CA THR A 103 -5.73 -3.81 -3.02
C THR A 103 -4.29 -3.40 -2.79
N ILE A 104 -4.08 -2.15 -2.44
CA ILE A 104 -2.77 -1.64 -2.04
C ILE A 104 -2.66 -1.65 -0.53
N THR A 105 -1.47 -1.95 -0.04
CA THR A 105 -1.13 -1.88 1.39
C THR A 105 -0.01 -0.86 1.56
N GLY A 106 -0.11 -0.04 2.58
CA GLY A 106 0.90 0.95 2.89
C GLY A 106 0.37 2.03 3.84
N GLU A 107 0.91 3.23 3.73
CA GLU A 107 0.53 4.35 4.59
C GLU A 107 0.36 5.64 3.81
N LYS A 108 -0.55 6.49 4.28
CA LYS A 108 -0.73 7.82 3.70
C LYS A 108 0.39 8.76 4.18
N SER A 109 1.01 9.45 3.25
CA SER A 109 2.06 10.42 3.51
C SER A 109 1.82 11.70 2.69
N GLY A 110 1.26 12.72 3.32
CA GLY A 110 0.88 13.94 2.61
C GLY A 110 -0.17 13.66 1.53
N ASP A 111 0.10 14.07 0.30
CA ASP A 111 -0.79 13.87 -0.85
C ASP A 111 -0.59 12.52 -1.56
N GLU A 112 0.38 11.74 -1.11
CA GLU A 112 0.71 10.46 -1.71
C GLU A 112 0.46 9.32 -0.73
N PHE A 113 0.27 8.13 -1.29
CA PHE A 113 0.22 6.89 -0.54
C PHE A 113 1.51 6.12 -0.77
N LYS A 114 2.25 5.85 0.30
CA LYS A 114 3.46 5.03 0.27
C LYS A 114 3.06 3.58 0.19
N VAL A 115 3.20 2.99 -0.97
CA VAL A 115 2.78 1.62 -1.25
C VAL A 115 3.84 0.64 -0.79
N ALA A 116 3.45 -0.31 0.06
CA ALA A 116 4.30 -1.43 0.45
C ALA A 116 4.06 -2.65 -0.46
N SER A 117 2.82 -2.89 -0.84
CA SER A 117 2.47 -4.02 -1.71
C SER A 117 1.21 -3.75 -2.53
N ILE A 118 1.09 -4.45 -3.64
CA ILE A 118 -0.09 -4.47 -4.50
C ILE A 118 -0.49 -5.92 -4.75
N GLU A 119 -1.75 -6.22 -4.56
CA GLU A 119 -2.29 -7.54 -4.84
C GLU A 119 -3.66 -7.44 -5.52
N LYS A 120 -4.02 -8.46 -6.25
CA LYS A 120 -5.35 -8.54 -6.86
C LYS A 120 -6.41 -8.53 -5.79
N THR A 121 -7.44 -7.71 -5.96
CA THR A 121 -8.60 -7.77 -5.08
C THR A 121 -9.37 -9.06 -5.35
N GLU A 122 -9.53 -9.86 -4.31
CA GLU A 122 -10.37 -11.03 -4.39
C GLU A 122 -11.84 -10.62 -4.26
N GLU A 123 -12.62 -11.02 -5.24
CA GLU A 123 -14.07 -10.86 -5.15
C GLU A 123 -14.62 -11.93 -4.21
N THR A 124 -15.08 -11.50 -3.07
CA THR A 124 -15.88 -12.35 -2.19
C THR A 124 -17.24 -12.58 -2.86
N LYS A 125 -17.45 -13.80 -3.26
CA LYS A 125 -18.78 -14.21 -3.72
C LYS A 125 -19.75 -14.31 -2.53
#